data_666811150ea7eb38b0620845a1633284
#
_entry.id   666811150ea7eb38b0620845a1633284
#
_cell.length_a   1.000
_cell.length_b   1.000
_cell.length_c   1.000
_cell.angle_alpha   90.00
_cell.angle_beta   90.00
_cell.angle_gamma   90.00
#
_symmetry.space_group_name_H-M   'P 1'
#
loop_
_entity.id
_entity.type
_entity.pdbx_description
1 polymer ?
#
loop_
_entity_poly.entity_id
_entity_poly.type
_entity_poly.pdbx_seq_one_letter_code
_entity_poly.pdbx_strand_id
1 'polypeptide(L)'
;MCRGQGKRGRHPPAAIEKAGQQPGEFLARHVSGDWGDVPPEDIAENDLSLQHGFRLLSAYHTSAGTKLWVITEADRSSTCILLPEEY
;
A
#
# COMPACT_ATOMS: atom_id res chain seq x y z
N MET A 1 4.36 -7.23 9.73
CA MET A 1 3.78 -5.99 10.23
C MET A 1 4.42 -4.79 9.57
N CYS A 2 3.64 -3.78 9.28
CA CYS A 2 4.19 -2.61 8.63
C CYS A 2 5.08 -1.87 9.59
N ARG A 3 6.26 -1.49 9.10
CA ARG A 3 7.20 -0.84 9.97
C ARG A 3 6.73 0.55 10.33
N GLY A 4 7.14 1.03 11.44
CA GLY A 4 6.78 2.37 11.88
C GLY A 4 5.37 2.47 12.29
N GLN A 5 4.61 1.36 12.26
CA GLN A 5 3.25 1.40 12.58
C GLN A 5 2.94 0.62 13.77
N GLY A 6 3.86 0.27 14.53
CA GLY A 6 3.60 -0.44 15.73
C GLY A 6 2.65 0.26 16.66
N LYS A 7 2.10 1.37 16.27
CA LYS A 7 1.14 2.08 17.04
C LYS A 7 -0.18 2.02 16.40
N ARG A 8 -1.19 1.83 17.19
CA ARG A 8 -2.53 1.91 16.71
C ARG A 8 -2.83 3.32 16.32
N GLY A 9 -3.79 3.48 15.43
CA GLY A 9 -4.23 4.79 15.04
C GLY A 9 -3.26 5.53 14.15
N ARG A 10 -2.35 4.79 13.52
CA ARG A 10 -1.47 5.44 12.56
C ARG A 10 -2.29 6.03 11.45
N HIS A 11 -2.05 7.30 11.17
CA HIS A 11 -2.76 7.99 10.13
C HIS A 11 -2.11 7.75 8.78
N PRO A 12 -2.90 7.77 7.70
CA PRO A 12 -2.33 7.73 6.37
C PRO A 12 -1.40 8.93 6.16
N PRO A 13 -0.47 8.84 5.21
CA PRO A 13 0.42 9.96 4.95
C PRO A 13 -0.33 11.24 4.60
N ALA A 14 0.14 12.35 5.14
CA ALA A 14 -0.47 13.64 4.89
C ALA A 14 -0.43 14.02 3.42
N ALA A 15 0.48 13.42 2.65
CA ALA A 15 0.58 13.67 1.21
C ALA A 15 -0.72 13.37 0.48
N ILE A 16 -1.50 12.41 0.96
CA ILE A 16 -2.79 12.07 0.36
C ILE A 16 -3.75 13.25 0.53
N GLU A 17 -3.81 13.77 1.73
CA GLU A 17 -4.69 14.87 2.05
C GLU A 17 -4.28 16.12 1.29
N LYS A 18 -2.98 16.38 1.22
CA LYS A 18 -2.47 17.54 0.50
C LYS A 18 -2.77 17.49 -0.99
N ALA A 19 -2.90 16.29 -1.53
CA ALA A 19 -3.24 16.10 -2.93
C ALA A 19 -4.76 16.17 -3.17
N GLY A 20 -5.54 16.34 -2.11
CA GLY A 20 -6.98 16.39 -2.22
C GLY A 20 -7.60 15.03 -2.48
N GLN A 21 -6.92 13.98 -2.08
CA GLN A 21 -7.37 12.61 -2.31
C GLN A 21 -7.72 11.94 -0.99
N GLN A 22 -8.30 10.75 -1.10
CA GLN A 22 -8.74 9.99 0.06
C GLN A 22 -7.96 8.69 0.14
N PRO A 23 -7.62 8.21 1.34
CA PRO A 23 -6.93 6.92 1.46
C PRO A 23 -7.71 5.78 0.84
N GLY A 24 -9.03 5.85 0.87
CA GLY A 24 -9.89 4.80 0.31
C GLY A 24 -9.70 4.60 -1.18
N GLU A 25 -9.28 5.63 -1.91
CA GLU A 25 -9.01 5.49 -3.34
C GLU A 25 -7.92 4.45 -3.59
N PHE A 26 -6.86 4.54 -2.79
CA PHE A 26 -5.71 3.65 -2.96
C PHE A 26 -6.01 2.26 -2.41
N LEU A 27 -6.75 2.19 -1.32
CA LEU A 27 -7.15 0.91 -0.75
C LEU A 27 -8.07 0.16 -1.70
N ALA A 28 -8.98 0.86 -2.36
CA ALA A 28 -9.89 0.23 -3.32
C ALA A 28 -9.11 -0.36 -4.50
N ARG A 29 -8.08 0.34 -4.98
CA ARG A 29 -7.25 -0.17 -6.05
C ARG A 29 -6.48 -1.39 -5.60
N HIS A 30 -5.92 -1.33 -4.40
CA HIS A 30 -5.13 -2.42 -3.83
C HIS A 30 -5.96 -3.71 -3.71
N VAL A 31 -7.18 -3.61 -3.18
CA VAL A 31 -8.01 -4.80 -2.99
C VAL A 31 -8.58 -5.33 -4.29
N SER A 32 -8.60 -4.53 -5.34
CA SER A 32 -9.09 -4.97 -6.64
C SER A 32 -7.99 -5.60 -7.50
N GLY A 33 -6.76 -5.64 -6.98
CA GLY A 33 -5.65 -6.21 -7.72
C GLY A 33 -4.92 -5.24 -8.62
N ASP A 34 -5.21 -3.94 -8.49
CA ASP A 34 -4.52 -2.91 -9.25
C ASP A 34 -3.30 -2.48 -8.45
N TRP A 35 -2.19 -3.15 -8.69
CA TRP A 35 -0.98 -2.93 -7.90
C TRP A 35 -0.27 -1.62 -8.17
N GLY A 36 -0.70 -0.88 -9.19
CA GLY A 36 -0.13 0.43 -9.50
C GLY A 36 1.21 0.34 -10.19
N ASP A 37 2.15 1.16 -9.72
CA ASP A 37 3.44 1.34 -10.39
C ASP A 37 4.54 0.40 -9.90
N VAL A 38 4.20 -0.82 -9.57
CA VAL A 38 5.22 -1.81 -9.20
C VAL A 38 5.82 -2.45 -10.44
N PRO A 39 7.09 -2.89 -10.38
CA PRO A 39 7.71 -3.57 -11.51
C PRO A 39 6.99 -4.89 -11.83
N PRO A 40 7.13 -5.41 -13.06
CA PRO A 40 6.46 -6.66 -13.44
C PRO A 40 6.77 -7.83 -12.52
N GLU A 41 8.00 -7.93 -12.02
CA GLU A 41 8.34 -9.02 -11.11
C GLU A 41 7.59 -8.91 -9.79
N ASP A 42 7.29 -7.69 -9.34
CA ASP A 42 6.51 -7.50 -8.12
C ASP A 42 5.04 -7.81 -8.35
N ILE A 43 4.54 -7.58 -9.55
CA ILE A 43 3.19 -7.97 -9.92
C ILE A 43 3.06 -9.49 -9.81
N ALA A 44 4.03 -10.21 -10.37
CA ALA A 44 4.03 -11.66 -10.29
C ALA A 44 4.13 -12.14 -8.84
N GLU A 45 4.93 -11.46 -8.02
CA GLU A 45 5.04 -11.79 -6.60
C GLU A 45 3.71 -11.61 -5.89
N ASN A 46 2.99 -10.52 -6.20
CA ASN A 46 1.69 -10.27 -5.59
C ASN A 46 0.68 -11.34 -5.99
N ASP A 47 0.68 -11.75 -7.25
CA ASP A 47 -0.22 -12.79 -7.72
C ASP A 47 0.08 -14.11 -7.01
N LEU A 48 1.35 -14.41 -6.82
CA LEU A 48 1.76 -15.58 -6.08
C LEU A 48 1.35 -15.46 -4.62
N SER A 49 1.48 -14.26 -4.05
CA SER A 49 1.11 -14.00 -2.66
C SER A 49 -0.38 -14.20 -2.41
N LEU A 50 -1.22 -13.88 -3.38
CA LEU A 50 -2.65 -14.13 -3.25
C LEU A 50 -2.94 -15.62 -3.10
N GLN A 51 -2.15 -16.46 -3.78
CA GLN A 51 -2.35 -17.90 -3.73
C GLN A 51 -1.72 -18.52 -2.50
N HIS A 52 -0.59 -18.01 -2.05
CA HIS A 52 0.21 -18.65 -1.00
C HIS A 52 0.20 -17.93 0.34
N GLY A 53 -0.49 -16.81 0.43
CA GLY A 53 -0.62 -16.13 1.71
C GLY A 53 0.59 -15.32 2.12
N PHE A 54 1.33 -14.77 1.16
CA PHE A 54 2.43 -13.87 1.48
C PHE A 54 1.95 -12.42 1.49
N ARG A 55 2.85 -11.52 1.88
CA ARG A 55 2.56 -10.10 1.95
C ARG A 55 2.30 -9.52 0.57
N LEU A 56 1.38 -8.54 0.49
CA LEU A 56 1.07 -7.86 -0.75
C LEU A 56 1.60 -6.43 -0.70
N LEU A 57 2.07 -5.94 -1.84
CA LEU A 57 2.60 -4.58 -1.93
C LEU A 57 2.10 -3.90 -3.19
N SER A 58 1.49 -2.74 -3.05
CA SER A 58 1.14 -1.88 -4.17
C SER A 58 1.92 -0.58 -4.06
N ALA A 59 2.13 0.08 -5.19
CA ALA A 59 2.78 1.38 -5.22
C ALA A 59 1.95 2.32 -6.08
N TYR A 60 1.63 3.49 -5.55
CA TYR A 60 0.83 4.48 -6.25
C TYR A 60 1.50 5.84 -6.12
N HIS A 61 1.02 6.79 -6.90
CA HIS A 61 1.43 8.18 -6.76
C HIS A 61 0.20 9.03 -6.53
N THR A 62 0.31 10.00 -5.63
CA THR A 62 -0.77 10.97 -5.45
C THR A 62 -0.83 11.87 -6.68
N SER A 63 -1.90 12.64 -6.82
CA SER A 63 -2.03 13.58 -7.90
C SER A 63 -0.93 14.63 -7.87
N ALA A 64 -0.29 14.82 -6.73
CA ALA A 64 0.85 15.73 -6.58
C ALA A 64 2.19 15.05 -6.85
N GLY A 65 2.18 13.77 -7.19
CA GLY A 65 3.40 13.04 -7.54
C GLY A 65 4.13 12.36 -6.40
N THR A 66 3.55 12.34 -5.22
CA THR A 66 4.17 11.70 -4.06
C THR A 66 3.94 10.21 -4.11
N LYS A 67 5.01 9.42 -4.00
CA LYS A 67 4.90 7.97 -4.04
C LYS A 67 4.36 7.43 -2.72
N LEU A 68 3.47 6.45 -2.82
CA LEU A 68 2.88 5.77 -1.67
C LEU A 68 3.03 4.27 -1.84
N TRP A 69 3.19 3.59 -0.72
CA TRP A 69 3.15 2.13 -0.70
C TRP A 69 1.93 1.70 0.12
N VAL A 70 1.24 0.67 -0.36
CA VAL A 70 0.15 0.04 0.38
C VAL A 70 0.57 -1.41 0.61
N ILE A 71 0.68 -1.80 1.87
CA ILE A 71 1.20 -3.11 2.24
C ILE A 71 0.15 -3.84 3.07
N THR A 72 -0.15 -5.09 2.67
CA THR A 72 -1.02 -5.98 3.44
C THR A 72 -0.16 -7.09 4.00
N GLU A 73 -0.27 -7.34 5.31
CA GLU A 73 0.48 -8.39 5.97
C GLU A 73 0.07 -9.78 5.45
N ALA A 74 0.99 -10.73 5.57
CA ALA A 74 0.78 -12.07 5.04
C ALA A 74 -0.47 -12.73 5.60
N ASP A 75 -0.76 -12.51 6.88
CA ASP A 75 -1.93 -13.09 7.52
C ASP A 75 -3.20 -12.27 7.29
N ARG A 76 -3.11 -11.22 6.50
CA ARG A 76 -4.23 -10.31 6.17
C ARG A 76 -4.78 -9.58 7.38
N SER A 77 -3.99 -9.50 8.46
CA SER A 77 -4.46 -8.85 9.69
C SER A 77 -4.48 -7.33 9.60
N SER A 78 -3.65 -6.76 8.73
CA SER A 78 -3.62 -5.32 8.62
C SER A 78 -3.15 -4.88 7.24
N THR A 79 -3.61 -3.70 6.83
CA THR A 79 -3.16 -3.04 5.62
C THR A 79 -2.80 -1.62 6.00
N CYS A 80 -1.66 -1.14 5.56
CA CYS A 80 -1.27 0.23 5.86
C CYS A 80 -0.77 0.94 4.62
N ILE A 81 -0.98 2.26 4.61
CA ILE A 81 -0.48 3.14 3.56
C ILE A 81 0.64 3.95 4.18
N LEU A 82 1.78 4.01 3.51
CA LEU A 82 2.92 4.74 4.03
C LEU A 82 3.77 5.28 2.91
N LEU A 83 4.63 6.22 3.26
CA LEU A 83 5.65 6.70 2.33
C LEU A 83 6.79 5.70 2.35
N PRO A 84 7.50 5.53 1.21
CA PRO A 84 8.63 4.58 1.19
C PRO A 84 9.66 4.84 2.28
N GLU A 85 9.90 6.09 2.60
CA GLU A 85 10.89 6.42 3.63
C GLU A 85 10.41 6.08 5.03
N GLU A 86 9.14 5.78 5.21
CA GLU A 86 8.60 5.37 6.50
C GLU A 86 8.69 3.87 6.73
N TYR A 87 8.99 3.14 5.67
CA TYR A 87 9.07 1.69 5.73
C TYR A 87 10.41 1.23 6.34
#